data_b6c96c6a6570fe83d1bf5764f127f446
#
_entry.id   b6c96c6a6570fe83d1bf5764f127f446
#
_cell.length_a   1.000
_cell.length_b   1.000
_cell.length_c   1.000
_cell.angle_alpha   90.00
_cell.angle_beta   90.00
_cell.angle_gamma   90.00
#
_symmetry.space_group_name_H-M   'P 1'
#
loop_
_entity.id
_entity.type
_entity.pdbx_description
1 polymer ?
#
loop_
_entity_poly.entity_id
_entity_poly.type
_entity_poly.pdbx_seq_one_letter_code
_entity_poly.pdbx_strand_id
1 'polypeptide(L)'
;QPNLIPHPAATVPLMARPGYPKSGGPLPRPLSPATRTVGQLVAETLRLYGDRFFLALPLGLVISVADQASLGLDVAGRIVVLVVAAPFLSAAYAAAAALAVEKRPTATVWAVAIGVGTVVFLPAAFLFPWFALAAIVVLALFGNAVPAAVIEGLPPLGALRRSVEVARADLVHALGGLATLVLIFGLGRLAMGFLLRQQADNTLRVATFLAD
;
A
#
# COMPACT_ATOMS: atom_id res chain seq x y z
N GLN A 1 -30.68 -51.15 -53.87
CA GLN A 1 -29.80 -50.00 -53.57
C GLN A 1 -30.55 -49.11 -52.59
N PRO A 2 -30.06 -48.87 -51.34
CA PRO A 2 -30.67 -47.94 -50.40
C PRO A 2 -30.21 -46.51 -50.70
N ASN A 3 -31.21 -45.64 -50.94
CA ASN A 3 -31.02 -44.19 -51.10
C ASN A 3 -30.44 -43.57 -49.86
N LEU A 4 -29.15 -43.18 -49.92
CA LEU A 4 -28.50 -42.33 -48.91
C LEU A 4 -28.99 -40.89 -49.10
N ILE A 5 -29.86 -40.46 -48.19
CA ILE A 5 -30.27 -39.05 -48.08
C ILE A 5 -29.08 -38.28 -47.48
N PRO A 6 -28.51 -37.26 -48.16
CA PRO A 6 -27.45 -36.44 -47.59
C PRO A 6 -28.03 -35.58 -46.49
N HIS A 7 -27.56 -35.78 -45.24
CA HIS A 7 -27.84 -34.84 -44.14
C HIS A 7 -27.14 -33.53 -44.45
N PRO A 8 -27.84 -32.38 -44.44
CA PRO A 8 -27.19 -31.08 -44.51
C PRO A 8 -26.34 -30.89 -43.25
N ALA A 9 -25.03 -30.67 -43.46
CA ALA A 9 -24.12 -30.30 -42.41
C ALA A 9 -24.63 -29.01 -41.76
N ALA A 10 -25.13 -29.12 -40.51
CA ALA A 10 -25.49 -27.99 -39.69
C ALA A 10 -24.23 -27.17 -39.45
N THR A 11 -24.03 -26.10 -40.20
CA THR A 11 -23.07 -25.05 -39.90
C THR A 11 -23.46 -24.43 -38.59
N VAL A 12 -22.82 -24.87 -37.51
CA VAL A 12 -22.90 -24.20 -36.19
C VAL A 12 -22.39 -22.78 -36.42
N PRO A 13 -23.24 -21.75 -36.23
CA PRO A 13 -22.78 -20.37 -36.36
C PRO A 13 -21.69 -20.17 -35.32
N LEU A 14 -20.48 -19.81 -35.77
CA LEU A 14 -19.39 -19.39 -34.91
C LEU A 14 -19.96 -18.26 -34.04
N MET A 15 -20.27 -18.54 -32.79
CA MET A 15 -20.70 -17.50 -31.84
C MET A 15 -19.65 -16.41 -31.91
N ALA A 16 -20.01 -15.28 -32.49
CA ALA A 16 -19.19 -14.08 -32.46
C ALA A 16 -18.88 -13.82 -30.97
N ARG A 17 -17.62 -13.90 -30.58
CA ARG A 17 -17.19 -13.55 -29.21
C ARG A 17 -17.80 -12.19 -28.91
N PRO A 18 -18.59 -12.02 -27.84
CA PRO A 18 -19.11 -10.72 -27.47
C PRO A 18 -17.90 -9.80 -27.32
N GLY A 19 -17.72 -8.90 -28.28
CA GLY A 19 -16.68 -7.88 -28.20
C GLY A 19 -17.01 -7.04 -26.97
N TYR A 20 -16.18 -7.12 -25.95
CA TYR A 20 -16.28 -6.19 -24.83
C TYR A 20 -16.27 -4.78 -25.42
N PRO A 21 -17.27 -3.95 -25.16
CA PRO A 21 -17.26 -2.59 -25.64
C PRO A 21 -15.98 -1.94 -25.13
N LYS A 22 -15.11 -1.50 -26.05
CA LYS A 22 -13.95 -0.68 -25.68
C LYS A 22 -14.55 0.55 -24.99
N SER A 23 -14.45 0.61 -23.67
CA SER A 23 -14.99 1.69 -22.89
C SER A 23 -14.17 2.97 -23.16
N GLY A 24 -14.50 3.65 -24.25
CA GLY A 24 -14.00 4.99 -24.55
C GLY A 24 -14.79 6.08 -23.85
N GLY A 25 -15.72 5.71 -22.97
CA GLY A 25 -16.51 6.67 -22.19
C GLY A 25 -15.80 7.07 -20.89
N PRO A 26 -16.13 8.25 -20.34
CA PRO A 26 -15.66 8.63 -19.01
C PRO A 26 -16.05 7.54 -18.02
N LEU A 27 -15.09 7.12 -17.21
CA LEU A 27 -15.32 6.11 -16.19
C LEU A 27 -16.44 6.55 -15.25
N PRO A 28 -17.30 5.63 -14.79
CA PRO A 28 -18.35 5.93 -13.83
C PRO A 28 -17.71 6.59 -12.59
N ARG A 29 -18.43 7.58 -12.02
CA ARG A 29 -17.97 8.26 -10.80
C ARG A 29 -17.64 7.21 -9.73
N PRO A 30 -16.54 7.39 -8.98
CA PRO A 30 -16.20 6.46 -7.91
C PRO A 30 -17.36 6.38 -6.91
N LEU A 31 -17.66 5.17 -6.48
CA LEU A 31 -18.69 4.91 -5.47
C LEU A 31 -18.38 5.70 -4.19
N SER A 32 -19.40 6.00 -3.40
CA SER A 32 -19.20 6.67 -2.11
C SER A 32 -18.29 5.80 -1.21
N PRO A 33 -17.44 6.38 -0.34
CA PRO A 33 -16.56 5.59 0.54
C PRO A 33 -17.28 4.52 1.35
N ALA A 34 -18.52 4.78 1.76
CA ALA A 34 -19.34 3.86 2.55
C ALA A 34 -19.80 2.59 1.79
N THR A 35 -19.75 2.61 0.46
CA THR A 35 -20.22 1.49 -0.38
C THR A 35 -19.09 0.76 -1.09
N ARG A 36 -17.83 1.20 -0.90
CA ARG A 36 -16.67 0.58 -1.54
C ARG A 36 -16.25 -0.69 -0.81
N THR A 37 -16.01 -1.73 -1.59
CA THR A 37 -15.36 -2.94 -1.07
C THR A 37 -13.85 -2.74 -0.96
N VAL A 38 -13.17 -3.52 -0.11
CA VAL A 38 -11.70 -3.50 0.00
C VAL A 38 -11.03 -3.75 -1.36
N GLY A 39 -11.58 -4.67 -2.17
CA GLY A 39 -11.05 -4.94 -3.52
C GLY A 39 -11.13 -3.73 -4.45
N GLN A 40 -12.21 -2.95 -4.38
CA GLN A 40 -12.34 -1.71 -5.16
C GLN A 40 -11.32 -0.64 -4.71
N LEU A 41 -11.09 -0.51 -3.40
CA LEU A 41 -10.07 0.41 -2.87
C LEU A 41 -8.68 0.02 -3.36
N VAL A 42 -8.34 -1.27 -3.34
CA VAL A 42 -7.07 -1.79 -3.86
C VAL A 42 -6.94 -1.51 -5.35
N ALA A 43 -7.97 -1.78 -6.14
CA ALA A 43 -7.95 -1.53 -7.59
C ALA A 43 -7.78 -0.02 -7.92
N GLU A 44 -8.47 0.86 -7.20
CA GLU A 44 -8.31 2.31 -7.35
C GLU A 44 -6.91 2.78 -6.96
N THR A 45 -6.35 2.22 -5.89
CA THR A 45 -4.98 2.53 -5.44
C THR A 45 -3.94 2.11 -6.47
N LEU A 46 -4.07 0.88 -7.02
CA LEU A 46 -3.18 0.39 -8.07
C LEU A 46 -3.26 1.25 -9.34
N ARG A 47 -4.46 1.70 -9.69
CA ARG A 47 -4.66 2.60 -10.82
C ARG A 47 -3.98 3.94 -10.58
N LEU A 48 -4.23 4.58 -9.43
CA LEU A 48 -3.60 5.84 -9.06
C LEU A 48 -2.06 5.73 -9.05
N TYR A 49 -1.56 4.61 -8.54
CA TYR A 49 -0.12 4.29 -8.57
C TYR A 49 0.39 4.17 -10.01
N GLY A 50 -0.34 3.47 -10.88
CA GLY A 50 0.03 3.34 -12.29
C GLY A 50 0.05 4.67 -13.03
N ASP A 51 -0.97 5.51 -12.82
CA ASP A 51 -1.06 6.84 -13.44
C ASP A 51 0.07 7.79 -12.98
N ARG A 52 0.64 7.56 -11.78
CA ARG A 52 1.67 8.40 -11.15
C ARG A 52 2.94 7.64 -10.77
N PHE A 53 3.20 6.55 -11.47
CA PHE A 53 4.29 5.62 -11.15
C PHE A 53 5.63 6.30 -10.88
N PHE A 54 6.10 7.16 -11.78
CA PHE A 54 7.39 7.83 -11.62
C PHE A 54 7.46 8.80 -10.43
N LEU A 55 6.32 9.35 -9.99
CA LEU A 55 6.23 10.20 -8.80
C LEU A 55 6.13 9.37 -7.51
N ALA A 56 5.54 8.18 -7.59
CA ALA A 56 5.38 7.28 -6.46
C ALA A 56 6.65 6.44 -6.18
N LEU A 57 7.43 6.13 -7.22
CA LEU A 57 8.64 5.31 -7.11
C LEU A 57 9.64 5.80 -6.04
N PRO A 58 10.00 7.10 -5.95
CA PRO A 58 10.91 7.59 -4.92
C PRO A 58 10.40 7.43 -3.50
N LEU A 59 9.07 7.29 -3.29
CA LEU A 59 8.49 7.13 -1.97
C LEU A 59 8.83 5.76 -1.37
N GLY A 60 8.98 4.73 -2.22
CA GLY A 60 9.42 3.40 -1.82
C GLY A 60 10.89 3.32 -1.46
N LEU A 61 11.73 4.21 -2.02
CA LEU A 61 13.18 4.18 -1.76
C LEU A 61 13.53 4.32 -0.28
N VAL A 62 12.74 5.06 0.49
CA VAL A 62 13.01 5.28 1.92
C VAL A 62 12.94 3.96 2.69
N ILE A 63 11.91 3.15 2.42
CA ILE A 63 11.74 1.85 3.08
C ILE A 63 12.80 0.85 2.60
N SER A 64 13.09 0.83 1.29
CA SER A 64 14.12 -0.05 0.72
C SER A 64 15.51 0.26 1.29
N VAL A 65 15.86 1.55 1.44
CA VAL A 65 17.15 1.95 2.05
C VAL A 65 17.19 1.56 3.52
N ALA A 66 16.11 1.78 4.28
CA ALA A 66 16.03 1.40 5.68
C ALA A 66 16.15 -0.13 5.86
N ASP A 67 15.53 -0.90 4.98
CA ASP A 67 15.61 -2.36 5.01
C ASP A 67 17.04 -2.84 4.68
N GLN A 68 17.67 -2.30 3.63
CA GLN A 68 19.06 -2.62 3.29
C GLN A 68 20.05 -2.26 4.42
N ALA A 69 19.85 -1.10 5.05
CA ALA A 69 20.66 -0.68 6.20
C ALA A 69 20.46 -1.58 7.42
N SER A 70 19.34 -2.29 7.49
CA SER A 70 19.00 -3.22 8.58
C SER A 70 19.56 -4.62 8.39
N LEU A 71 20.06 -4.96 7.20
CA LEU A 71 20.57 -6.29 6.88
C LEU A 71 21.82 -6.62 7.73
N GLY A 72 21.80 -7.79 8.34
CA GLY A 72 22.91 -8.25 9.19
C GLY A 72 22.98 -7.61 10.57
N LEU A 73 22.12 -6.64 10.89
CA LEU A 73 22.07 -6.04 12.21
C LEU A 73 21.25 -6.91 13.16
N ASP A 74 21.61 -6.84 14.43
CA ASP A 74 20.81 -7.35 15.53
C ASP A 74 19.52 -6.54 15.73
N VAL A 75 18.67 -6.96 16.66
CA VAL A 75 17.38 -6.28 16.93
C VAL A 75 17.59 -4.82 17.33
N ALA A 76 18.60 -4.53 18.15
CA ALA A 76 18.88 -3.17 18.60
C ALA A 76 19.32 -2.27 17.43
N GLY A 77 20.22 -2.77 16.58
CA GLY A 77 20.66 -2.06 15.38
C GLY A 77 19.53 -1.78 14.41
N ARG A 78 18.62 -2.75 14.19
CA ARG A 78 17.41 -2.54 13.36
C ARG A 78 16.48 -1.46 13.94
N ILE A 79 16.27 -1.45 15.25
CA ILE A 79 15.49 -0.40 15.91
C ILE A 79 16.13 0.97 15.67
N VAL A 80 17.46 1.08 15.81
CA VAL A 80 18.17 2.34 15.54
C VAL A 80 17.95 2.81 14.11
N VAL A 81 18.08 1.92 13.12
CA VAL A 81 17.82 2.25 11.71
C VAL A 81 16.39 2.74 11.53
N LEU A 82 15.39 2.05 12.10
CA LEU A 82 13.98 2.45 11.99
C LEU A 82 13.71 3.79 12.68
N VAL A 83 14.33 4.07 13.83
CA VAL A 83 14.22 5.37 14.52
C VAL A 83 14.78 6.49 13.65
N VAL A 84 15.96 6.30 13.05
CA VAL A 84 16.57 7.28 12.13
C VAL A 84 15.75 7.44 10.86
N ALA A 85 15.18 6.36 10.33
CA ALA A 85 14.35 6.37 9.13
C ALA A 85 12.93 6.95 9.37
N ALA A 86 12.42 6.95 10.61
CA ALA A 86 11.05 7.35 10.92
C ALA A 86 10.63 8.73 10.36
N PRO A 87 11.41 9.80 10.46
CA PRO A 87 11.04 11.09 9.86
C PRO A 87 10.99 11.04 8.33
N PHE A 88 11.88 10.26 7.69
CA PHE A 88 11.89 10.08 6.24
C PHE A 88 10.71 9.23 5.76
N LEU A 89 10.37 8.16 6.48
CA LEU A 89 9.16 7.36 6.24
C LEU A 89 7.90 8.22 6.41
N SER A 90 7.88 9.07 7.44
CA SER A 90 6.77 10.01 7.66
C SER A 90 6.65 11.03 6.52
N ALA A 91 7.78 11.54 6.02
CA ALA A 91 7.81 12.45 4.88
C ALA A 91 7.33 11.75 3.59
N ALA A 92 7.78 10.53 3.33
CA ALA A 92 7.33 9.74 2.19
C ALA A 92 5.82 9.48 2.27
N TYR A 93 5.30 9.11 3.44
CA TYR A 93 3.88 8.88 3.65
C TYR A 93 3.05 10.17 3.50
N ALA A 94 3.53 11.30 4.01
CA ALA A 94 2.89 12.61 3.79
C ALA A 94 2.89 13.00 2.32
N ALA A 95 3.98 12.72 1.59
CA ALA A 95 4.07 12.95 0.15
C ALA A 95 3.08 12.06 -0.62
N ALA A 96 2.95 10.79 -0.26
CA ALA A 96 1.96 9.89 -0.85
C ALA A 96 0.52 10.40 -0.62
N ALA A 97 0.21 10.86 0.60
CA ALA A 97 -1.10 11.43 0.90
C ALA A 97 -1.37 12.72 0.11
N ALA A 98 -0.38 13.61 -0.01
CA ALA A 98 -0.49 14.83 -0.81
C ALA A 98 -0.67 14.53 -2.30
N LEU A 99 0.06 13.53 -2.82
CA LEU A 99 -0.03 13.07 -4.19
C LEU A 99 -1.41 12.49 -4.51
N ALA A 100 -1.97 11.70 -3.59
CA ALA A 100 -3.28 11.07 -3.78
C ALA A 100 -4.42 12.08 -3.95
N VAL A 101 -4.35 13.24 -3.26
CA VAL A 101 -5.38 14.29 -3.33
C VAL A 101 -4.97 15.51 -4.16
N GLU A 102 -3.85 15.44 -4.86
CA GLU A 102 -3.29 16.54 -5.69
C GLU A 102 -3.08 17.85 -4.91
N LYS A 103 -2.85 17.73 -3.61
CA LYS A 103 -2.68 18.89 -2.73
C LYS A 103 -1.21 19.27 -2.63
N ARG A 104 -0.93 20.57 -2.58
CA ARG A 104 0.40 21.12 -2.27
C ARG A 104 0.39 21.65 -0.83
N PRO A 105 0.81 20.87 0.16
CA PRO A 105 0.83 21.31 1.55
C PRO A 105 1.82 22.46 1.75
N THR A 106 1.50 23.35 2.69
CA THR A 106 2.44 24.39 3.14
C THR A 106 3.58 23.77 3.98
N ALA A 107 4.67 24.50 4.15
CA ALA A 107 5.80 24.04 4.98
C ALA A 107 5.37 23.67 6.41
N THR A 108 4.43 24.42 6.97
CA THR A 108 3.89 24.14 8.32
C THR A 108 3.14 22.80 8.33
N VAL A 109 2.31 22.53 7.32
CA VAL A 109 1.57 21.26 7.20
C VAL A 109 2.55 20.09 7.03
N TRP A 110 3.61 20.27 6.25
CA TRP A 110 4.69 19.29 6.11
C TRP A 110 5.35 18.99 7.45
N ALA A 111 5.75 20.03 8.20
CA ALA A 111 6.38 19.84 9.51
C ALA A 111 5.47 19.10 10.49
N VAL A 112 4.18 19.44 10.52
CA VAL A 112 3.18 18.76 11.36
C VAL A 112 3.04 17.30 10.93
N ALA A 113 2.88 17.01 9.64
CA ALA A 113 2.69 15.67 9.13
C ALA A 113 3.91 14.75 9.41
N ILE A 114 5.13 15.27 9.21
CA ILE A 114 6.37 14.55 9.50
C ILE A 114 6.49 14.31 11.01
N GLY A 115 6.24 15.33 11.84
CA GLY A 115 6.31 15.19 13.29
C GLY A 115 5.30 14.16 13.82
N VAL A 116 4.03 14.24 13.40
CA VAL A 116 2.98 13.30 13.78
C VAL A 116 3.32 11.90 13.31
N GLY A 117 3.75 11.73 12.06
CA GLY A 117 4.14 10.43 11.53
C GLY A 117 5.30 9.82 12.30
N THR A 118 6.32 10.60 12.62
CA THR A 118 7.46 10.15 13.44
C THR A 118 6.99 9.65 14.80
N VAL A 119 6.11 10.40 15.47
CA VAL A 119 5.54 10.00 16.78
C VAL A 119 4.71 8.72 16.68
N VAL A 120 4.02 8.49 15.56
CA VAL A 120 3.22 7.27 15.33
C VAL A 120 4.10 6.06 14.95
N PHE A 121 5.11 6.25 14.11
CA PHE A 121 5.97 5.16 13.67
C PHE A 121 6.96 4.68 14.72
N LEU A 122 7.43 5.56 15.61
CA LEU A 122 8.37 5.17 16.67
C LEU A 122 7.83 4.06 17.58
N PRO A 123 6.64 4.18 18.20
CA PRO A 123 6.09 3.09 19.02
C PRO A 123 5.90 1.80 18.21
N ALA A 124 5.45 1.92 16.97
CA ALA A 124 5.29 0.74 16.10
C ALA A 124 6.62 0.05 15.82
N ALA A 125 7.69 0.81 15.55
CA ALA A 125 9.04 0.27 15.35
C ALA A 125 9.57 -0.46 16.57
N PHE A 126 9.34 0.07 17.78
CA PHE A 126 9.73 -0.59 19.03
C PHE A 126 8.89 -1.83 19.35
N LEU A 127 7.59 -1.79 19.07
CA LEU A 127 6.68 -2.90 19.35
C LEU A 127 6.83 -4.04 18.37
N PHE A 128 7.14 -3.75 17.11
CA PHE A 128 7.10 -4.73 16.03
C PHE A 128 7.95 -5.98 16.28
N PRO A 129 9.20 -5.92 16.76
CA PRO A 129 10.03 -7.09 16.99
C PRO A 129 9.50 -8.03 18.10
N TRP A 130 8.74 -7.50 19.06
CA TRP A 130 8.31 -8.22 20.27
C TRP A 130 6.80 -8.51 20.25
N PHE A 131 6.02 -7.56 19.73
CA PHE A 131 4.57 -7.56 19.76
C PHE A 131 3.99 -7.04 18.45
N ALA A 132 4.23 -7.76 17.34
CA ALA A 132 3.79 -7.34 16.00
C ALA A 132 2.29 -6.99 15.93
N LEU A 133 1.43 -7.74 16.62
CA LEU A 133 -0.01 -7.44 16.68
C LEU A 133 -0.29 -6.11 17.35
N ALA A 134 0.42 -5.77 18.43
CA ALA A 134 0.27 -4.48 19.08
C ALA A 134 0.74 -3.33 18.18
N ALA A 135 1.84 -3.52 17.44
CA ALA A 135 2.30 -2.55 16.44
C ALA A 135 1.24 -2.32 15.34
N ILE A 136 0.62 -3.39 14.85
CA ILE A 136 -0.47 -3.32 13.85
C ILE A 136 -1.67 -2.54 14.41
N VAL A 137 -2.07 -2.78 15.65
CA VAL A 137 -3.17 -2.04 16.30
C VAL A 137 -2.82 -0.55 16.45
N VAL A 138 -1.61 -0.22 16.88
CA VAL A 138 -1.14 1.18 16.95
C VAL A 138 -1.19 1.85 15.57
N LEU A 139 -0.70 1.19 14.54
CA LEU A 139 -0.76 1.71 13.18
C LEU A 139 -2.19 1.82 12.64
N ALA A 140 -3.07 0.87 12.95
CA ALA A 140 -4.47 0.94 12.55
C ALA A 140 -5.20 2.14 13.19
N LEU A 141 -4.90 2.43 14.47
CA LEU A 141 -5.52 3.55 15.19
C LEU A 141 -4.95 4.91 14.78
N PHE A 142 -3.65 4.99 14.59
CA PHE A 142 -2.95 6.27 14.41
C PHE A 142 -2.38 6.47 13.00
N GLY A 143 -2.37 5.45 12.15
CA GLY A 143 -1.79 5.54 10.80
C GLY A 143 -2.44 6.61 9.93
N ASN A 144 -3.73 6.88 10.11
CA ASN A 144 -4.44 7.93 9.37
C ASN A 144 -4.13 9.36 9.87
N ALA A 145 -3.31 9.54 10.91
CA ALA A 145 -2.99 10.87 11.42
C ALA A 145 -2.17 11.72 10.42
N VAL A 146 -1.26 11.07 9.67
CA VAL A 146 -0.48 11.77 8.64
C VAL A 146 -1.37 12.26 7.49
N PRO A 147 -2.22 11.41 6.86
CA PRO A 147 -3.20 11.89 5.87
C PRO A 147 -4.13 12.97 6.44
N ALA A 148 -4.62 12.84 7.67
CA ALA A 148 -5.48 13.85 8.29
C ALA A 148 -4.77 15.20 8.43
N ALA A 149 -3.49 15.22 8.84
CA ALA A 149 -2.69 16.44 8.89
C ALA A 149 -2.52 17.06 7.50
N VAL A 150 -2.24 16.25 6.47
CA VAL A 150 -2.01 16.74 5.09
C VAL A 150 -3.30 17.19 4.43
N ILE A 151 -4.37 16.40 4.52
CA ILE A 151 -5.61 16.61 3.77
C ILE A 151 -6.48 17.64 4.45
N GLU A 152 -6.67 17.52 5.77
CA GLU A 152 -7.54 18.41 6.55
C GLU A 152 -6.77 19.64 7.12
N GLY A 153 -5.43 19.62 7.09
CA GLY A 153 -4.60 20.69 7.61
C GLY A 153 -4.64 20.81 9.14
N LEU A 154 -4.87 19.69 9.84
CA LEU A 154 -5.07 19.65 11.28
C LEU A 154 -3.76 19.82 12.06
N PRO A 155 -3.79 20.44 13.25
CA PRO A 155 -2.66 20.46 14.16
C PRO A 155 -2.36 19.05 14.70
N PRO A 156 -1.18 18.81 15.30
CA PRO A 156 -0.73 17.45 15.66
C PRO A 156 -1.75 16.65 16.47
N LEU A 157 -2.28 17.24 17.54
CA LEU A 157 -3.25 16.57 18.42
C LEU A 157 -4.60 16.35 17.72
N GLY A 158 -5.02 17.30 16.87
CA GLY A 158 -6.22 17.19 16.05
C GLY A 158 -6.11 16.03 15.05
N ALA A 159 -4.97 15.89 14.38
CA ALA A 159 -4.69 14.82 13.43
C ALA A 159 -4.71 13.44 14.10
N LEU A 160 -4.09 13.29 15.28
CA LEU A 160 -4.14 12.05 16.07
C LEU A 160 -5.57 11.70 16.49
N ARG A 161 -6.32 12.68 17.01
CA ARG A 161 -7.72 12.49 17.40
C ARG A 161 -8.57 12.07 16.22
N ARG A 162 -8.41 12.75 15.08
CA ARG A 162 -9.11 12.44 13.83
C ARG A 162 -8.82 11.03 13.34
N SER A 163 -7.57 10.60 13.42
CA SER A 163 -7.16 9.23 13.07
C SER A 163 -7.91 8.19 13.90
N VAL A 164 -7.97 8.38 15.22
CA VAL A 164 -8.70 7.48 16.13
C VAL A 164 -10.20 7.50 15.86
N GLU A 165 -10.79 8.64 15.56
CA GLU A 165 -12.22 8.74 15.19
C GLU A 165 -12.53 7.94 13.93
N VAL A 166 -11.71 8.11 12.89
CA VAL A 166 -11.85 7.37 11.61
C VAL A 166 -11.66 5.87 11.84
N ALA A 167 -10.62 5.48 12.58
CA ALA A 167 -10.36 4.07 12.86
C ALA A 167 -11.48 3.41 13.69
N ARG A 168 -12.07 4.14 14.65
CA ARG A 168 -13.20 3.63 15.45
C ARG A 168 -14.49 3.54 14.65
N ALA A 169 -14.70 4.43 13.69
CA ALA A 169 -15.89 4.40 12.84
C ALA A 169 -15.92 3.14 11.95
N ASP A 170 -14.73 2.65 11.53
CA ASP A 170 -14.61 1.45 10.71
C ASP A 170 -13.30 0.69 11.00
N LEU A 171 -13.26 0.09 12.19
CA LEU A 171 -12.09 -0.65 12.65
C LEU A 171 -11.80 -1.88 11.77
N VAL A 172 -12.82 -2.50 11.23
CA VAL A 172 -12.68 -3.69 10.37
C VAL A 172 -11.95 -3.34 9.08
N HIS A 173 -12.30 -2.23 8.43
CA HIS A 173 -11.60 -1.78 7.23
C HIS A 173 -10.19 -1.28 7.53
N ALA A 174 -9.99 -0.56 8.64
CA ALA A 174 -8.67 -0.08 9.05
C ALA A 174 -7.70 -1.26 9.32
N LEU A 175 -8.13 -2.25 10.09
CA LEU A 175 -7.34 -3.46 10.37
C LEU A 175 -7.21 -4.35 9.13
N GLY A 176 -8.30 -4.53 8.38
CA GLY A 176 -8.33 -5.36 7.18
C GLY A 176 -7.40 -4.82 6.08
N GLY A 177 -7.41 -3.51 5.84
CA GLY A 177 -6.51 -2.87 4.89
C GLY A 177 -5.04 -3.04 5.29
N LEU A 178 -4.71 -2.77 6.56
CA LEU A 178 -3.35 -2.94 7.07
C LEU A 178 -2.90 -4.40 7.06
N ALA A 179 -3.77 -5.33 7.48
CA ALA A 179 -3.48 -6.77 7.45
C ALA A 179 -3.25 -7.25 6.01
N THR A 180 -4.03 -6.77 5.05
CA THR A 180 -3.85 -7.10 3.62
C THR A 180 -2.49 -6.63 3.12
N LEU A 181 -2.07 -5.40 3.46
CA LEU A 181 -0.74 -4.89 3.11
C LEU A 181 0.37 -5.75 3.73
N VAL A 182 0.30 -6.05 5.03
CA VAL A 182 1.28 -6.89 5.73
C VAL A 182 1.35 -8.29 5.10
N LEU A 183 0.22 -8.87 4.71
CA LEU A 183 0.19 -10.17 4.02
C LEU A 183 0.82 -10.09 2.63
N ILE A 184 0.49 -9.11 1.82
CA ILE A 184 1.04 -8.96 0.46
C ILE A 184 2.56 -8.79 0.53
N PHE A 185 3.06 -7.86 1.34
CA PHE A 185 4.50 -7.63 1.49
C PHE A 185 5.19 -8.82 2.15
N GLY A 186 4.61 -9.38 3.21
CA GLY A 186 5.17 -10.54 3.91
C GLY A 186 5.28 -11.77 3.02
N LEU A 187 4.23 -12.10 2.27
CA LEU A 187 4.24 -13.22 1.32
C LEU A 187 5.20 -12.96 0.15
N GLY A 188 5.27 -11.72 -0.35
CA GLY A 188 6.23 -11.32 -1.39
C GLY A 188 7.67 -11.53 -0.93
N ARG A 189 8.01 -11.09 0.28
CA ARG A 189 9.35 -11.30 0.88
C ARG A 189 9.66 -12.77 1.13
N LEU A 190 8.71 -13.54 1.64
CA LEU A 190 8.87 -14.99 1.84
C LEU A 190 9.09 -15.72 0.51
N ALA A 191 8.28 -15.40 -0.51
CA ALA A 191 8.41 -15.99 -1.84
C ALA A 191 9.78 -15.66 -2.46
N MET A 192 10.21 -14.39 -2.38
CA MET A 192 11.51 -13.96 -2.89
C MET A 192 12.65 -14.62 -2.13
N GLY A 193 12.60 -14.66 -0.79
CA GLY A 193 13.59 -15.34 0.05
C GLY A 193 13.66 -16.84 -0.25
N PHE A 194 12.53 -17.50 -0.52
CA PHE A 194 12.51 -18.90 -0.90
C PHE A 194 13.11 -19.16 -2.28
N LEU A 195 12.75 -18.32 -3.27
CA LEU A 195 13.26 -18.45 -4.64
C LEU A 195 14.76 -18.20 -4.73
N LEU A 196 15.27 -17.26 -3.91
CA LEU A 196 16.66 -16.80 -3.98
C LEU A 196 17.57 -17.45 -2.93
N ARG A 197 17.06 -18.37 -2.10
CA ARG A 197 17.83 -19.01 -1.02
C ARG A 197 19.11 -19.71 -1.44
N GLN A 198 19.23 -20.05 -2.73
CA GLN A 198 20.43 -20.72 -3.29
C GLN A 198 21.34 -19.76 -4.06
N GLN A 199 21.00 -18.48 -4.10
CA GLN A 199 21.79 -17.45 -4.78
C GLN A 199 22.87 -16.89 -3.86
N ALA A 200 23.92 -16.32 -4.46
CA ALA A 200 24.97 -15.65 -3.69
C ALA A 200 24.38 -14.45 -2.92
N ASP A 201 24.98 -14.11 -1.77
CA ASP A 201 24.51 -13.05 -0.86
C ASP A 201 24.26 -11.71 -1.56
N ASN A 202 25.09 -11.36 -2.55
CA ASN A 202 24.93 -10.12 -3.31
C ASN A 202 23.63 -10.11 -4.15
N THR A 203 23.28 -11.25 -4.72
CA THR A 203 22.03 -11.39 -5.50
C THR A 203 20.82 -11.30 -4.59
N LEU A 204 20.88 -11.87 -3.38
CA LEU A 204 19.84 -11.75 -2.37
C LEU A 204 19.63 -10.31 -1.95
N ARG A 205 20.70 -9.53 -1.73
CA ARG A 205 20.62 -8.10 -1.38
C ARG A 205 19.94 -7.28 -2.46
N VAL A 206 20.35 -7.47 -3.72
CA VAL A 206 19.74 -6.76 -4.87
C VAL A 206 18.27 -7.15 -5.01
N ALA A 207 17.93 -8.43 -4.88
CA ALA A 207 16.56 -8.89 -5.00
C ALA A 207 15.66 -8.38 -3.87
N THR A 208 16.18 -8.31 -2.63
CA THR A 208 15.44 -7.73 -1.50
C THR A 208 15.18 -6.25 -1.74
N PHE A 209 16.21 -5.51 -2.21
CA PHE A 209 16.07 -4.10 -2.56
C PHE A 209 15.01 -3.83 -3.64
N LEU A 210 14.89 -4.73 -4.63
CA LEU A 210 13.92 -4.59 -5.72
C LEU A 210 12.50 -5.04 -5.32
N ALA A 211 12.37 -5.84 -4.25
CA ALA A 211 11.09 -6.35 -3.77
C ALA A 211 10.39 -5.41 -2.77
N ASP A 212 11.12 -4.45 -2.20
CA ASP A 212 10.62 -3.39 -1.32
C ASP A 212 10.19 -2.16 -2.12
#